data_b9f2a04c5d451487575e3508ee66884d
#
_entry.id   b9f2a04c5d451487575e3508ee66884d
#
_cell.length_a   1.000
_cell.length_b   1.000
_cell.length_c   1.000
_cell.angle_alpha   90.00
_cell.angle_beta   90.00
_cell.angle_gamma   90.00
#
_symmetry.space_group_name_H-M   'P 1'
#
loop_
_entity.id
_entity.type
_entity.pdbx_description
1 polymer ?
#
loop_
_entity_poly.entity_id
_entity_poly.type
_entity_poly.pdbx_seq_one_letter_code
_entity_poly.pdbx_strand_id
1 'polypeptide(L)'
;MTPVKAIALAVALSAPALAVAQSAEDAAESAIEARHGFMTMLGINMGQLAGMAKGDVAYDEALASRAAANIVALTQYDAAGLFIPGTSSADSDDSDALPAIWESPDDFGAKFAALSEAAAGSPDAVKGGQGNLGPVLQKLGGTCKACHDDYRKAD
;
A
#
# COMPACT_ATOMS: atom_id res chain seq x y z
N MET A 1 23.27 3.01 -72.10
CA MET A 1 22.46 3.83 -71.19
C MET A 1 21.66 2.85 -70.31
N THR A 2 22.16 2.56 -69.13
CA THR A 2 21.52 1.63 -68.15
C THR A 2 20.71 2.44 -67.15
N PRO A 3 19.45 2.10 -66.89
CA PRO A 3 18.62 2.83 -65.89
C PRO A 3 19.00 2.42 -64.47
N VAL A 4 19.36 3.40 -63.66
CA VAL A 4 19.56 3.25 -62.20
C VAL A 4 18.21 3.13 -61.52
N LYS A 5 17.91 1.95 -60.98
CA LYS A 5 16.70 1.73 -60.13
C LYS A 5 16.95 2.36 -58.77
N ALA A 6 16.23 3.44 -58.44
CA ALA A 6 16.16 4.01 -57.11
C ALA A 6 15.37 3.07 -56.20
N ILE A 7 16.01 2.48 -55.21
CA ILE A 7 15.36 1.75 -54.11
C ILE A 7 14.97 2.79 -53.04
N ALA A 8 13.70 3.06 -52.92
CA ALA A 8 13.18 3.88 -51.82
C ALA A 8 13.20 3.06 -50.53
N LEU A 9 14.05 3.46 -49.59
CA LEU A 9 14.14 2.90 -48.24
C LEU A 9 12.99 3.50 -47.39
N ALA A 10 11.92 2.74 -47.18
CA ALA A 10 10.88 3.10 -46.24
C ALA A 10 11.38 2.82 -44.80
N VAL A 11 11.81 3.88 -44.13
CA VAL A 11 12.14 3.83 -42.69
C VAL A 11 10.82 3.86 -41.94
N ALA A 12 10.43 2.71 -41.34
CA ALA A 12 9.25 2.61 -40.48
C ALA A 12 9.55 3.30 -39.13
N LEU A 13 8.92 4.45 -38.89
CA LEU A 13 8.89 5.14 -37.60
C LEU A 13 7.86 4.49 -36.66
N SER A 14 8.18 3.31 -36.10
CA SER A 14 7.29 2.62 -35.15
C SER A 14 7.86 2.47 -33.73
N ALA A 15 8.97 3.14 -33.40
CA ALA A 15 9.66 2.95 -32.12
C ALA A 15 9.11 3.70 -30.87
N PRO A 16 8.43 4.87 -30.93
CA PRO A 16 8.09 5.59 -29.68
C PRO A 16 6.90 5.00 -28.92
N ALA A 17 5.93 4.37 -29.58
CA ALA A 17 4.73 3.86 -28.91
C ALA A 17 4.98 2.64 -28.02
N LEU A 18 5.90 1.76 -28.41
CA LEU A 18 6.26 0.57 -27.61
C LEU A 18 7.03 0.93 -26.35
N ALA A 19 7.92 1.92 -26.42
CA ALA A 19 8.70 2.37 -25.24
C ALA A 19 7.82 3.03 -24.17
N VAL A 20 6.76 3.76 -24.58
CA VAL A 20 5.82 4.39 -23.63
C VAL A 20 4.93 3.35 -22.95
N ALA A 21 4.46 2.34 -23.70
CA ALA A 21 3.66 1.27 -23.14
C ALA A 21 4.44 0.45 -22.10
N GLN A 22 5.67 0.08 -22.39
CA GLN A 22 6.53 -0.67 -21.47
C GLN A 22 6.84 0.13 -20.20
N SER A 23 7.09 1.44 -20.29
CA SER A 23 7.30 2.29 -19.12
C SER A 23 6.05 2.43 -18.24
N ALA A 24 4.84 2.31 -18.81
CA ALA A 24 3.59 2.35 -18.06
C ALA A 24 3.33 1.02 -17.31
N GLU A 25 3.65 -0.12 -17.92
CA GLU A 25 3.59 -1.44 -17.27
C GLU A 25 4.58 -1.52 -16.11
N ASP A 26 5.85 -1.11 -16.31
CA ASP A 26 6.88 -1.07 -15.26
C ASP A 26 6.44 -0.18 -14.08
N ALA A 27 5.77 0.95 -14.35
CA ALA A 27 5.26 1.84 -13.31
C ALA A 27 4.08 1.21 -12.54
N ALA A 28 3.20 0.48 -13.23
CA ALA A 28 2.07 -0.22 -12.63
C ALA A 28 2.56 -1.34 -11.69
N GLU A 29 3.49 -2.17 -12.15
CA GLU A 29 4.11 -3.23 -11.36
C GLU A 29 4.79 -2.65 -10.11
N SER A 30 5.63 -1.63 -10.27
CA SER A 30 6.31 -0.96 -9.15
C SER A 30 5.34 -0.38 -8.13
N ALA A 31 4.20 0.17 -8.57
CA ALA A 31 3.18 0.71 -7.68
C ALA A 31 2.48 -0.41 -6.88
N ILE A 32 2.19 -1.56 -7.51
CA ILE A 32 1.61 -2.74 -6.85
C ILE A 32 2.58 -3.28 -5.80
N GLU A 33 3.86 -3.48 -6.17
CA GLU A 33 4.89 -3.93 -5.23
C GLU A 33 5.07 -2.97 -4.04
N ALA A 34 5.10 -1.66 -4.30
CA ALA A 34 5.21 -0.66 -3.25
C ALA A 34 4.03 -0.71 -2.26
N ARG A 35 2.79 -0.91 -2.75
CA ARG A 35 1.60 -1.12 -1.90
C ARG A 35 1.74 -2.36 -1.03
N HIS A 36 2.16 -3.50 -1.60
CA HIS A 36 2.39 -4.74 -0.86
C HIS A 36 3.45 -4.55 0.22
N GLY A 37 4.56 -3.89 -0.11
CA GLY A 37 5.61 -3.56 0.86
C GLY A 37 5.09 -2.67 2.00
N PHE A 38 4.31 -1.63 1.67
CA PHE A 38 3.70 -0.73 2.65
C PHE A 38 2.75 -1.48 3.60
N MET A 39 1.83 -2.28 3.07
CA MET A 39 0.89 -3.07 3.88
C MET A 39 1.60 -4.15 4.71
N THR A 40 2.66 -4.75 4.18
CA THR A 40 3.50 -5.70 4.90
C THR A 40 4.20 -5.04 6.10
N MET A 41 4.74 -3.83 5.94
CA MET A 41 5.36 -3.09 7.05
C MET A 41 4.34 -2.75 8.14
N LEU A 42 3.13 -2.32 7.78
CA LEU A 42 2.05 -2.13 8.76
C LEU A 42 1.73 -3.45 9.49
N GLY A 43 1.57 -4.54 8.74
CA GLY A 43 1.25 -5.88 9.27
C GLY A 43 2.31 -6.41 10.23
N ILE A 44 3.60 -6.23 9.95
CA ILE A 44 4.71 -6.62 10.84
C ILE A 44 4.62 -5.91 12.17
N ASN A 45 4.41 -4.58 12.18
CA ASN A 45 4.33 -3.81 13.42
C ASN A 45 3.05 -4.15 14.22
N MET A 46 1.91 -4.32 13.55
CA MET A 46 0.68 -4.81 14.19
C MET A 46 0.86 -6.22 14.78
N GLY A 47 1.55 -7.10 14.06
CA GLY A 47 1.86 -8.46 14.52
C GLY A 47 2.75 -8.49 15.77
N GLN A 48 3.74 -7.59 15.88
CA GLN A 48 4.56 -7.45 17.09
C GLN A 48 3.72 -7.06 18.30
N LEU A 49 2.85 -6.05 18.15
CA LEU A 49 1.94 -5.63 19.21
C LEU A 49 0.96 -6.76 19.59
N ALA A 50 0.42 -7.45 18.59
CA ALA A 50 -0.53 -8.55 18.80
C ALA A 50 0.11 -9.77 19.49
N GLY A 51 1.35 -10.14 19.13
CA GLY A 51 2.10 -11.21 19.78
C GLY A 51 2.33 -10.95 21.27
N MET A 52 2.71 -9.71 21.62
CA MET A 52 2.84 -9.28 23.03
C MET A 52 1.48 -9.25 23.74
N ALA A 53 0.42 -8.76 23.08
CA ALA A 53 -0.91 -8.71 23.66
C ALA A 53 -1.48 -10.09 24.00
N LYS A 54 -1.21 -11.09 23.16
CA LYS A 54 -1.63 -12.49 23.36
C LYS A 54 -0.75 -13.25 24.35
N GLY A 55 0.44 -12.72 24.68
CA GLY A 55 1.42 -13.43 25.49
C GLY A 55 2.27 -14.46 24.73
N ASP A 56 2.21 -14.47 23.39
CA ASP A 56 3.05 -15.31 22.52
C ASP A 56 4.54 -14.93 22.68
N VAL A 57 4.78 -13.64 22.93
CA VAL A 57 6.07 -13.06 23.34
C VAL A 57 5.90 -12.21 24.58
N ALA A 58 6.95 -12.15 25.41
CA ALA A 58 6.93 -11.31 26.61
C ALA A 58 6.73 -9.82 26.22
N TYR A 59 5.96 -9.09 27.03
CA TYR A 59 5.82 -7.65 26.87
C TYR A 59 7.15 -6.95 27.04
N ASP A 60 7.52 -6.15 26.07
CA ASP A 60 8.65 -5.22 26.07
C ASP A 60 8.16 -3.83 25.67
N GLU A 61 8.20 -2.90 26.61
CA GLU A 61 7.69 -1.54 26.42
C GLU A 61 8.42 -0.80 25.30
N ALA A 62 9.74 -0.96 25.19
CA ALA A 62 10.54 -0.29 24.18
C ALA A 62 10.21 -0.83 22.78
N LEU A 63 10.02 -2.14 22.67
CA LEU A 63 9.62 -2.78 21.42
C LEU A 63 8.18 -2.40 21.03
N ALA A 64 7.24 -2.40 22.00
CA ALA A 64 5.86 -1.99 21.76
C ALA A 64 5.77 -0.53 21.30
N SER A 65 6.44 0.38 22.01
CA SER A 65 6.47 1.80 21.66
C SER A 65 7.10 2.05 20.29
N ARG A 66 8.17 1.31 19.95
CA ARG A 66 8.81 1.40 18.62
C ARG A 66 7.89 0.86 17.50
N ALA A 67 7.22 -0.26 17.71
CA ALA A 67 6.28 -0.80 16.74
C ALA A 67 5.14 0.18 16.46
N ALA A 68 4.57 0.77 17.51
CA ALA A 68 3.55 1.81 17.40
C ALA A 68 4.09 3.07 16.68
N ALA A 69 5.31 3.51 16.99
CA ALA A 69 5.94 4.66 16.33
C ALA A 69 6.21 4.40 14.84
N ASN A 70 6.56 3.18 14.47
CA ASN A 70 6.71 2.80 13.07
C ASN A 70 5.37 2.89 12.32
N ILE A 71 4.26 2.47 12.93
CA ILE A 71 2.92 2.63 12.34
C ILE A 71 2.62 4.12 12.13
N VAL A 72 2.88 4.97 13.13
CA VAL A 72 2.73 6.43 12.99
C VAL A 72 3.55 6.95 11.82
N ALA A 73 4.83 6.57 11.71
CA ALA A 73 5.71 7.02 10.63
C ALA A 73 5.19 6.59 9.25
N LEU A 74 4.69 5.36 9.12
CA LEU A 74 4.09 4.87 7.88
C LEU A 74 2.84 5.67 7.50
N THR A 75 2.01 6.09 8.46
CA THR A 75 0.83 6.92 8.18
C THR A 75 1.14 8.36 7.75
N GLN A 76 2.39 8.80 7.83
CA GLN A 76 2.85 10.10 7.29
C GLN A 76 3.25 10.03 5.82
N TYR A 77 3.40 8.83 5.27
CA TYR A 77 3.64 8.63 3.86
C TYR A 77 2.31 8.74 3.08
N ASP A 78 2.32 9.44 1.94
CA ASP A 78 1.17 9.50 1.04
C ASP A 78 0.98 8.18 0.28
N ALA A 79 0.49 7.17 0.99
CA ALA A 79 0.27 5.85 0.42
C ALA A 79 -0.88 5.83 -0.60
N ALA A 80 -1.81 6.79 -0.56
CA ALA A 80 -2.87 6.90 -1.55
C ALA A 80 -2.29 7.15 -2.96
N GLY A 81 -1.18 7.87 -3.06
CA GLY A 81 -0.45 8.11 -4.31
C GLY A 81 0.11 6.86 -4.99
N LEU A 82 0.19 5.72 -4.28
CA LEU A 82 0.60 4.44 -4.86
C LEU A 82 -0.54 3.75 -5.65
N PHE A 83 -1.78 4.23 -5.54
CA PHE A 83 -2.93 3.64 -6.23
C PHE A 83 -3.17 4.36 -7.56
N ILE A 84 -2.24 4.16 -8.50
CA ILE A 84 -2.34 4.74 -9.84
C ILE A 84 -3.41 4.01 -10.68
N PRO A 85 -4.10 4.70 -11.63
CA PRO A 85 -5.07 4.08 -12.51
C PRO A 85 -4.49 2.89 -13.30
N GLY A 86 -5.31 1.87 -13.57
CA GLY A 86 -4.89 0.66 -14.27
C GLY A 86 -4.13 -0.35 -13.39
N THR A 87 -4.25 -0.25 -12.07
CA THR A 87 -3.62 -1.16 -11.11
C THR A 87 -4.60 -1.79 -10.12
N SER A 88 -5.88 -1.91 -10.53
CA SER A 88 -6.89 -2.61 -9.74
C SER A 88 -6.78 -4.14 -9.89
N SER A 89 -7.53 -4.86 -9.08
CA SER A 89 -7.69 -6.31 -9.20
C SER A 89 -8.46 -6.75 -10.46
N ALA A 90 -9.02 -5.81 -11.23
CA ALA A 90 -9.57 -6.07 -12.55
C ALA A 90 -8.51 -5.89 -13.67
N ASP A 91 -7.42 -5.18 -13.37
CA ASP A 91 -6.34 -4.89 -14.32
C ASP A 91 -5.15 -5.85 -14.16
N SER A 92 -4.92 -6.36 -12.94
CA SER A 92 -3.77 -7.24 -12.62
C SER A 92 -4.14 -8.28 -11.57
N ASP A 93 -3.74 -9.53 -11.80
CA ASP A 93 -3.92 -10.64 -10.86
C ASP A 93 -3.06 -10.47 -9.59
N ASP A 94 -2.01 -9.67 -9.65
CA ASP A 94 -1.13 -9.34 -8.52
C ASP A 94 -1.70 -8.25 -7.61
N SER A 95 -2.88 -7.70 -7.93
CA SER A 95 -3.51 -6.63 -7.16
C SER A 95 -4.77 -7.10 -6.44
N ASP A 96 -4.85 -6.82 -5.15
CA ASP A 96 -6.08 -6.95 -4.35
C ASP A 96 -6.90 -5.64 -4.27
N ALA A 97 -6.44 -4.55 -4.88
CA ALA A 97 -7.10 -3.26 -4.82
C ALA A 97 -8.37 -3.26 -5.68
N LEU A 98 -9.54 -3.09 -5.07
CA LEU A 98 -10.81 -3.07 -5.79
C LEU A 98 -10.96 -1.80 -6.66
N PRO A 99 -11.64 -1.88 -7.83
CA PRO A 99 -11.92 -0.71 -8.68
C PRO A 99 -12.63 0.44 -7.95
N ALA A 100 -13.36 0.15 -6.88
CA ALA A 100 -14.04 1.13 -6.02
C ALA A 100 -13.12 2.25 -5.48
N ILE A 101 -11.81 2.00 -5.38
CA ILE A 101 -10.80 3.00 -4.98
C ILE A 101 -10.84 4.21 -5.92
N TRP A 102 -10.90 3.96 -7.22
CA TRP A 102 -10.88 5.01 -8.25
C TRP A 102 -12.27 5.61 -8.52
N GLU A 103 -13.34 4.94 -8.07
CA GLU A 103 -14.71 5.45 -8.11
C GLU A 103 -15.02 6.39 -6.93
N SER A 104 -14.31 6.20 -5.79
CA SER A 104 -14.53 6.95 -4.55
C SER A 104 -13.23 7.43 -3.91
N PRO A 105 -12.39 8.21 -4.62
CA PRO A 105 -11.04 8.59 -4.16
C PRO A 105 -11.04 9.41 -2.86
N ASP A 106 -12.05 10.24 -2.65
CA ASP A 106 -12.16 11.06 -1.44
C ASP A 106 -12.44 10.19 -0.19
N ASP A 107 -13.34 9.19 -0.29
CA ASP A 107 -13.59 8.25 0.81
C ASP A 107 -12.38 7.34 1.05
N PHE A 108 -11.75 6.87 -0.02
CA PHE A 108 -10.51 6.10 0.10
C PHE A 108 -9.41 6.90 0.83
N GLY A 109 -9.20 8.16 0.48
CA GLY A 109 -8.29 9.05 1.20
C GLY A 109 -8.67 9.25 2.67
N ALA A 110 -9.97 9.35 2.97
CA ALA A 110 -10.46 9.47 4.35
C ALA A 110 -10.16 8.23 5.20
N LYS A 111 -10.10 6.99 4.60
CA LYS A 111 -9.67 5.78 5.32
C LYS A 111 -8.21 5.86 5.77
N PHE A 112 -7.29 6.40 4.94
CA PHE A 112 -5.91 6.63 5.36
C PHE A 112 -5.81 7.70 6.45
N ALA A 113 -6.57 8.77 6.34
CA ALA A 113 -6.62 9.80 7.38
C ALA A 113 -7.12 9.23 8.73
N ALA A 114 -8.15 8.37 8.70
CA ALA A 114 -8.65 7.70 9.89
C ALA A 114 -7.60 6.77 10.53
N LEU A 115 -6.79 6.04 9.74
CA LEU A 115 -5.68 5.25 10.25
C LEU A 115 -4.62 6.14 10.90
N SER A 116 -4.25 7.26 10.28
CA SER A 116 -3.30 8.21 10.84
C SER A 116 -3.77 8.78 12.18
N GLU A 117 -5.05 9.17 12.28
CA GLU A 117 -5.65 9.65 13.51
C GLU A 117 -5.69 8.55 14.60
N ALA A 118 -6.01 7.31 14.22
CA ALA A 118 -6.00 6.19 15.14
C ALA A 118 -4.59 5.90 15.69
N ALA A 119 -3.56 6.09 14.87
CA ALA A 119 -2.17 5.81 15.22
C ALA A 119 -1.51 6.89 16.09
N ALA A 120 -1.90 8.17 15.97
CA ALA A 120 -1.17 9.32 16.48
C ALA A 120 -0.73 9.22 17.96
N GLY A 121 -1.57 8.70 18.86
CA GLY A 121 -1.25 8.54 20.29
C GLY A 121 -0.74 7.16 20.69
N SER A 122 -0.63 6.22 19.75
CA SER A 122 -0.35 4.82 20.06
C SER A 122 1.03 4.56 20.68
N PRO A 123 2.14 5.29 20.36
CA PRO A 123 3.44 5.04 20.98
C PRO A 123 3.47 5.25 22.49
N ASP A 124 2.65 6.14 23.01
CA ASP A 124 2.51 6.37 24.45
C ASP A 124 1.44 5.45 25.06
N ALA A 125 0.36 5.20 24.33
CA ALA A 125 -0.74 4.37 24.81
C ALA A 125 -0.38 2.90 25.05
N VAL A 126 0.66 2.37 24.37
CA VAL A 126 1.14 0.99 24.55
C VAL A 126 2.06 0.82 25.77
N LYS A 127 2.48 1.90 26.44
CA LYS A 127 3.37 1.87 27.63
C LYS A 127 2.63 1.43 28.87
N GLY A 128 3.39 1.02 29.90
CA GLY A 128 2.87 0.70 31.23
C GLY A 128 2.32 -0.73 31.39
N GLY A 129 2.46 -1.60 30.38
CA GLY A 129 2.13 -3.01 30.54
C GLY A 129 1.32 -3.61 29.39
N GLN A 130 1.34 -4.95 29.33
CA GLN A 130 0.66 -5.75 28.29
C GLN A 130 -0.81 -5.41 28.12
N GLY A 131 -1.51 -5.09 29.22
CA GLY A 131 -2.96 -4.79 29.19
C GLY A 131 -3.33 -3.57 28.33
N ASN A 132 -2.38 -2.67 28.07
CA ASN A 132 -2.61 -1.46 27.27
C ASN A 132 -2.55 -1.73 25.76
N LEU A 133 -2.06 -2.89 25.33
CA LEU A 133 -1.97 -3.25 23.91
C LEU A 133 -3.34 -3.53 23.28
N GLY A 134 -4.24 -4.17 24.01
CA GLY A 134 -5.56 -4.56 23.50
C GLY A 134 -6.38 -3.39 22.93
N PRO A 135 -6.61 -2.32 23.68
CA PRO A 135 -7.32 -1.13 23.19
C PRO A 135 -6.68 -0.48 21.97
N VAL A 136 -5.33 -0.42 21.93
CA VAL A 136 -4.59 0.13 20.77
C VAL A 136 -4.78 -0.74 19.53
N LEU A 137 -4.65 -2.05 19.67
CA LEU A 137 -4.88 -3.01 18.59
C LEU A 137 -6.32 -2.98 18.07
N GLN A 138 -7.29 -2.84 18.96
CA GLN A 138 -8.70 -2.72 18.57
C GLN A 138 -8.95 -1.46 17.75
N LYS A 139 -8.38 -0.33 18.15
CA LYS A 139 -8.53 0.95 17.46
C LYS A 139 -7.89 0.90 16.09
N LEU A 140 -6.61 0.47 15.99
CA LEU A 140 -5.89 0.36 14.73
C LEU A 140 -6.50 -0.70 13.80
N GLY A 141 -6.79 -1.89 14.32
CA GLY A 141 -7.39 -2.98 13.55
C GLY A 141 -8.78 -2.64 13.02
N GLY A 142 -9.56 -1.82 13.76
CA GLY A 142 -10.84 -1.32 13.30
C GLY A 142 -10.72 -0.46 12.04
N THR A 143 -9.73 0.43 11.97
CA THR A 143 -9.51 1.25 10.77
C THR A 143 -8.99 0.42 9.59
N CYS A 144 -8.11 -0.56 9.84
CA CYS A 144 -7.67 -1.49 8.82
C CYS A 144 -8.84 -2.26 8.21
N LYS A 145 -9.71 -2.81 9.08
CA LYS A 145 -10.89 -3.55 8.63
C LYS A 145 -11.85 -2.68 7.83
N ALA A 146 -12.15 -1.47 8.30
CA ALA A 146 -13.09 -0.57 7.64
C ALA A 146 -12.64 -0.13 6.23
N CYS A 147 -11.32 -0.07 5.97
CA CYS A 147 -10.78 0.19 4.65
C CYS A 147 -10.83 -1.09 3.79
N HIS A 148 -10.40 -2.23 4.34
CA HIS A 148 -10.31 -3.49 3.61
C HIS A 148 -11.70 -4.03 3.22
N ASP A 149 -12.73 -3.81 4.03
CA ASP A 149 -14.10 -4.24 3.71
C ASP A 149 -14.62 -3.56 2.42
N ASP A 150 -14.22 -2.31 2.14
CA ASP A 150 -14.72 -1.53 1.02
C ASP A 150 -13.80 -1.60 -0.20
N TYR A 151 -12.49 -1.75 0.01
CA TYR A 151 -11.47 -1.47 -1.00
C TYR A 151 -10.49 -2.61 -1.28
N ARG A 152 -10.54 -3.72 -0.53
CA ARG A 152 -9.69 -4.89 -0.76
C ARG A 152 -10.53 -6.09 -1.21
N LYS A 153 -10.02 -6.82 -2.23
CA LYS A 153 -10.58 -8.12 -2.65
C LYS A 153 -10.55 -9.08 -1.46
N ALA A 154 -11.67 -9.77 -1.23
CA ALA A 154 -11.73 -10.83 -0.22
C ALA A 154 -10.86 -12.04 -0.62
N ASP A 155 -10.20 -12.65 0.38
CA ASP A 155 -9.41 -13.88 0.20
C ASP A 155 -10.31 -15.07 -0.12
#